data_a65007a9c7864fdfa73fdad605ef4978
#
_entry.id   a65007a9c7864fdfa73fdad605ef4978
#
_cell.length_a   1.000
_cell.length_b   1.000
_cell.length_c   1.000
_cell.angle_alpha   90.00
_cell.angle_beta   90.00
_cell.angle_gamma   90.00
#
_symmetry.space_group_name_H-M   'P 1'
#
loop_
_entity.id
_entity.type
_entity.pdbx_description
1 polymer ?
#
loop_
_entity_poly.entity_id
_entity_poly.type
_entity_poly.pdbx_seq_one_letter_code
_entity_poly.pdbx_strand_id
1 'polypeptide(L)'
;YKDYEEYVSEQTKANKRKLHWEFPGNDHVQWIKTVKLNANKIICHGTRRGGEQKQFKLHYPDAYVIGTEISDTASQFEMTVQHDFAVEKKEWIKNFDILYSNAFDHSYDPDACIETWKNQLAWGGRMFLDWYGLANLDGMQGPRDPVSGSLENFIKFLNNHKIEVLQQNNNFKHGYILMCKNGESNE
;
A
#
# COMPACT_ATOMS: atom_id res chain seq x y z
N TYR A 1 -16.48 -12.13 1.16
CA TYR A 1 -15.99 -13.32 0.45
C TYR A 1 -16.34 -14.57 1.23
N LYS A 2 -16.65 -15.63 0.53
CA LYS A 2 -16.97 -16.92 1.12
C LYS A 2 -15.71 -17.59 1.69
N ASP A 3 -14.61 -17.48 0.94
CA ASP A 3 -13.30 -18.02 1.28
C ASP A 3 -12.18 -17.24 0.55
N TYR A 4 -10.95 -17.63 0.81
CA TYR A 4 -9.78 -16.99 0.21
C TYR A 4 -9.69 -17.20 -1.31
N GLU A 5 -10.15 -18.34 -1.82
CA GLU A 5 -10.13 -18.60 -3.27
C GLU A 5 -11.10 -17.68 -4.01
N GLU A 6 -12.28 -17.46 -3.45
CA GLU A 6 -13.22 -16.46 -3.98
C GLU A 6 -12.62 -15.06 -3.96
N TYR A 7 -11.96 -14.67 -2.85
CA TYR A 7 -11.27 -13.38 -2.75
C TYR A 7 -10.25 -13.21 -3.87
N VAL A 8 -9.31 -14.15 -4.06
CA VAL A 8 -8.30 -14.09 -5.12
C VAL A 8 -8.94 -13.99 -6.50
N SER A 9 -9.97 -14.80 -6.75
CA SER A 9 -10.71 -14.80 -8.02
C SER A 9 -11.37 -13.44 -8.30
N GLU A 10 -12.06 -12.87 -7.32
CA GLU A 10 -12.75 -11.60 -7.48
C GLU A 10 -11.77 -10.41 -7.61
N GLN A 11 -10.67 -10.40 -6.85
CA GLN A 11 -9.62 -9.39 -7.00
C GLN A 11 -8.96 -9.48 -8.38
N THR A 12 -8.67 -10.68 -8.87
CA THR A 12 -8.15 -10.89 -10.22
C THR A 12 -9.10 -10.40 -11.30
N LYS A 13 -10.40 -10.69 -11.19
CA LYS A 13 -11.41 -10.18 -12.13
C LYS A 13 -11.52 -8.66 -12.09
N ALA A 14 -11.51 -8.08 -10.89
CA ALA A 14 -11.56 -6.64 -10.70
C ALA A 14 -10.32 -5.95 -11.28
N ASN A 15 -9.13 -6.52 -11.05
CA ASN A 15 -7.88 -6.06 -11.66
C ASN A 15 -7.98 -6.03 -13.19
N LYS A 16 -8.32 -7.17 -13.82
CA LYS A 16 -8.42 -7.28 -15.29
C LYS A 16 -9.42 -6.27 -15.88
N ARG A 17 -10.56 -6.05 -15.24
CA ARG A 17 -11.56 -5.07 -15.66
C ARG A 17 -11.05 -3.63 -15.60
N LYS A 18 -10.27 -3.32 -14.56
CA LYS A 18 -9.76 -1.97 -14.27
C LYS A 18 -8.31 -1.77 -14.77
N LEU A 19 -7.78 -2.65 -15.59
CA LEU A 19 -6.36 -2.65 -15.98
C LEU A 19 -5.93 -1.35 -16.69
N HIS A 20 -6.88 -0.65 -17.33
CA HIS A 20 -6.64 0.64 -17.99
C HIS A 20 -6.54 1.83 -17.02
N TRP A 21 -6.87 1.65 -15.74
CA TRP A 21 -6.78 2.71 -14.73
C TRP A 21 -5.42 2.71 -14.05
N GLU A 22 -4.85 3.89 -13.85
CA GLU A 22 -3.61 4.12 -13.11
C GLU A 22 -3.87 5.00 -11.89
N PHE A 23 -3.34 4.59 -10.75
CA PHE A 23 -3.26 5.32 -9.48
C PHE A 23 -1.89 5.03 -8.86
N PRO A 24 -1.34 5.92 -8.04
CA PRO A 24 -1.72 7.31 -7.79
C PRO A 24 -1.16 8.25 -8.84
N GLY A 25 -1.55 9.55 -8.74
CA GLY A 25 -0.90 10.61 -9.47
C GLY A 25 0.54 10.86 -9.00
N ASN A 26 1.32 11.54 -9.81
CA ASN A 26 2.71 11.93 -9.51
C ASN A 26 2.86 12.78 -8.23
N ASP A 27 1.83 13.57 -7.88
CA ASP A 27 1.78 14.43 -6.71
C ASP A 27 1.91 13.66 -5.38
N HIS A 28 1.39 12.45 -5.29
CA HIS A 28 1.55 11.58 -4.11
C HIS A 28 3.02 11.25 -3.86
N VAL A 29 3.71 10.73 -4.86
CA VAL A 29 5.12 10.35 -4.75
C VAL A 29 6.01 11.58 -4.60
N GLN A 30 5.66 12.70 -5.24
CA GLN A 30 6.34 13.97 -5.05
C GLN A 30 6.28 14.44 -3.60
N TRP A 31 5.11 14.37 -2.96
CA TRP A 31 5.00 14.69 -1.54
C TRP A 31 5.82 13.72 -0.67
N ILE A 32 5.73 12.41 -0.93
CA ILE A 32 6.54 11.40 -0.22
C ILE A 32 8.03 11.77 -0.29
N LYS A 33 8.50 12.19 -1.45
CA LYS A 33 9.90 12.64 -1.62
C LYS A 33 10.26 13.83 -0.73
N THR A 34 9.33 14.71 -0.42
CA THR A 34 9.59 15.86 0.47
C THR A 34 9.78 15.46 1.93
N VAL A 35 9.09 14.40 2.39
CA VAL A 35 9.10 13.95 3.80
C VAL A 35 10.03 12.75 4.05
N LYS A 36 10.43 12.05 3.00
CA LYS A 36 11.40 10.94 3.03
C LYS A 36 12.40 11.11 1.87
N LEU A 37 13.39 11.97 2.07
CA LEU A 37 14.31 12.40 1.02
C LEU A 37 15.11 11.26 0.37
N ASN A 38 15.52 10.26 1.16
CA ASN A 38 16.37 9.16 0.70
C ASN A 38 15.69 7.81 0.95
N ALA A 39 15.74 6.95 -0.06
CA ALA A 39 15.35 5.55 0.03
C ALA A 39 16.16 4.75 -0.99
N ASN A 40 16.66 3.58 -0.57
CA ASN A 40 17.39 2.66 -1.43
C ASN A 40 16.50 1.51 -1.90
N LYS A 41 15.50 1.14 -1.09
CA LYS A 41 14.58 0.04 -1.38
C LYS A 41 13.15 0.44 -1.09
N ILE A 42 12.29 0.26 -2.08
CA ILE A 42 10.90 0.68 -2.07
C ILE A 42 10.02 -0.48 -2.50
N ILE A 43 8.96 -0.76 -1.74
CA ILE A 43 7.93 -1.71 -2.13
C ILE A 43 6.57 -1.01 -2.23
N CYS A 44 5.85 -1.33 -3.31
CA CYS A 44 4.50 -0.86 -3.56
C CYS A 44 3.53 -2.04 -3.57
N HIS A 45 2.48 -2.00 -2.77
CA HIS A 45 1.52 -3.10 -2.68
C HIS A 45 0.22 -2.81 -3.42
N GLY A 46 -0.28 -3.80 -4.18
CA GLY A 46 -1.55 -3.71 -4.90
C GLY A 46 -1.48 -2.83 -6.16
N THR A 47 -0.41 -2.92 -6.93
CA THR A 47 -0.02 -1.92 -7.95
C THR A 47 -0.66 -2.11 -9.32
N ARG A 48 -1.54 -3.08 -9.48
CA ARG A 48 -2.25 -3.39 -10.75
C ARG A 48 -1.35 -3.46 -11.98
N ARG A 49 -0.91 -2.31 -12.53
CA ARG A 49 -0.10 -2.20 -13.74
C ARG A 49 1.26 -1.51 -13.53
N GLY A 50 1.66 -1.32 -12.29
CA GLY A 50 2.97 -0.79 -11.95
C GLY A 50 3.14 0.72 -12.12
N GLY A 51 2.06 1.48 -12.06
CA GLY A 51 2.11 2.94 -12.14
C GLY A 51 2.90 3.55 -10.98
N GLU A 52 2.70 3.05 -9.79
CA GLU A 52 3.37 3.45 -8.56
C GLU A 52 4.88 3.27 -8.66
N GLN A 53 5.34 2.10 -9.10
CA GLN A 53 6.77 1.82 -9.25
C GLN A 53 7.44 2.79 -10.23
N LYS A 54 6.78 3.12 -11.33
CA LYS A 54 7.28 4.08 -12.32
C LYS A 54 7.43 5.48 -11.70
N GLN A 55 6.42 5.92 -10.92
CA GLN A 55 6.48 7.20 -10.23
C GLN A 55 7.60 7.22 -9.19
N PHE A 56 7.74 6.16 -8.38
CA PHE A 56 8.86 6.07 -7.44
C PHE A 56 10.22 6.10 -8.15
N LYS A 57 10.37 5.43 -9.28
CA LYS A 57 11.62 5.47 -10.06
C LYS A 57 11.98 6.86 -10.59
N LEU A 58 10.99 7.69 -10.92
CA LEU A 58 11.24 9.08 -11.33
C LEU A 58 11.83 9.93 -10.19
N HIS A 59 11.36 9.72 -8.96
CA HIS A 59 11.78 10.50 -7.79
C HIS A 59 12.96 9.89 -7.01
N TYR A 60 13.20 8.58 -7.16
CA TYR A 60 14.28 7.80 -6.53
C TYR A 60 14.97 6.94 -7.60
N PRO A 61 15.71 7.55 -8.54
CA PRO A 61 16.22 6.84 -9.74
C PRO A 61 17.17 5.68 -9.40
N ASP A 62 17.92 5.80 -8.30
CA ASP A 62 18.89 4.78 -7.88
C ASP A 62 18.27 3.71 -6.97
N ALA A 63 17.04 3.87 -6.50
CA ALA A 63 16.40 2.92 -5.61
C ALA A 63 16.02 1.62 -6.34
N TYR A 64 16.14 0.51 -5.66
CA TYR A 64 15.44 -0.73 -6.02
C TYR A 64 13.96 -0.55 -5.72
N VAL A 65 13.12 -0.67 -6.74
CA VAL A 65 11.66 -0.52 -6.61
C VAL A 65 10.99 -1.78 -7.12
N ILE A 66 10.06 -2.31 -6.31
CA ILE A 66 9.26 -3.48 -6.66
C ILE A 66 7.80 -3.26 -6.29
N GLY A 67 6.89 -3.84 -7.04
CA GLY A 67 5.46 -3.85 -6.73
C GLY A 67 4.90 -5.26 -6.61
N THR A 68 3.79 -5.40 -5.89
CA THR A 68 3.04 -6.64 -5.79
C THR A 68 1.65 -6.50 -6.39
N GLU A 69 1.18 -7.56 -7.00
CA GLU A 69 -0.17 -7.69 -7.54
C GLU A 69 -0.62 -9.15 -7.41
N ILE A 70 -1.81 -9.38 -6.87
CA ILE A 70 -2.33 -10.73 -6.68
C ILE A 70 -2.74 -11.41 -7.99
N SER A 71 -3.12 -10.61 -8.99
CA SER A 71 -3.55 -11.09 -10.31
C SER A 71 -2.38 -11.64 -11.12
N ASP A 72 -2.66 -12.63 -11.95
CA ASP A 72 -1.74 -13.19 -12.96
C ASP A 72 -1.27 -12.14 -14.01
N THR A 73 -1.93 -11.00 -14.08
CA THR A 73 -1.51 -9.87 -14.93
C THR A 73 -0.20 -9.24 -14.47
N ALA A 74 0.24 -9.49 -13.24
CA ALA A 74 1.50 -8.96 -12.68
C ALA A 74 2.70 -9.17 -13.61
N SER A 75 2.79 -10.34 -14.23
CA SER A 75 3.89 -10.71 -15.15
C SER A 75 3.98 -9.86 -16.43
N GLN A 76 2.96 -9.06 -16.73
CA GLN A 76 2.92 -8.16 -17.89
C GLN A 76 3.60 -6.82 -17.63
N PHE A 77 3.94 -6.52 -16.37
CA PHE A 77 4.43 -5.21 -15.96
C PHE A 77 5.80 -5.30 -15.30
N GLU A 78 6.70 -4.42 -15.72
CA GLU A 78 8.03 -4.29 -15.16
C GLU A 78 7.97 -3.99 -13.65
N MET A 79 8.98 -4.44 -12.92
CA MET A 79 9.11 -4.24 -11.48
C MET A 79 7.90 -4.78 -10.66
N THR A 80 7.09 -5.67 -11.23
CA THR A 80 5.91 -6.22 -10.58
C THR A 80 6.02 -7.72 -10.43
N VAL A 81 5.72 -8.23 -9.23
CA VAL A 81 5.66 -9.67 -8.96
C VAL A 81 4.24 -10.07 -8.59
N GLN A 82 3.83 -11.26 -9.04
CA GLN A 82 2.57 -11.84 -8.61
C GLN A 82 2.73 -12.31 -7.17
N HIS A 83 2.05 -11.62 -6.25
CA HIS A 83 2.11 -11.93 -4.83
C HIS A 83 0.92 -11.30 -4.09
N ASP A 84 0.34 -12.05 -3.16
CA ASP A 84 -0.60 -11.48 -2.19
C ASP A 84 0.18 -10.68 -1.16
N PHE A 85 -0.06 -9.40 -1.08
CA PHE A 85 0.65 -8.48 -0.19
C PHE A 85 0.45 -8.77 1.31
N ALA A 86 -0.58 -9.53 1.67
CA ALA A 86 -0.81 -9.97 3.06
C ALA A 86 0.04 -11.19 3.45
N VAL A 87 0.69 -11.86 2.48
CA VAL A 87 1.52 -13.04 2.73
C VAL A 87 2.97 -12.63 2.93
N GLU A 88 3.56 -13.06 4.05
CA GLU A 88 4.96 -12.77 4.36
C GLU A 88 5.92 -13.45 3.38
N LYS A 89 6.95 -12.73 2.97
CA LYS A 89 8.05 -13.21 2.16
C LYS A 89 9.37 -12.94 2.86
N LYS A 90 10.12 -14.00 3.21
CA LYS A 90 11.30 -13.92 4.08
C LYS A 90 12.34 -12.91 3.63
N GLU A 91 12.61 -12.81 2.34
CA GLU A 91 13.58 -11.87 1.77
C GLU A 91 13.12 -10.41 1.83
N TRP A 92 11.87 -10.15 2.23
CA TRP A 92 11.32 -8.79 2.37
C TRP A 92 11.32 -8.29 3.82
N ILE A 93 11.58 -9.17 4.79
CA ILE A 93 11.61 -8.79 6.21
C ILE A 93 12.73 -7.76 6.46
N LYS A 94 12.39 -6.65 7.12
CA LYS A 94 13.30 -5.54 7.48
C LYS A 94 14.13 -5.01 6.30
N ASN A 95 13.52 -4.94 5.12
CA ASN A 95 14.25 -4.70 3.88
C ASN A 95 13.94 -3.38 3.18
N PHE A 96 12.80 -2.73 3.46
CA PHE A 96 12.36 -1.57 2.69
C PHE A 96 12.39 -0.27 3.50
N ASP A 97 12.95 0.79 2.88
CA ASP A 97 12.97 2.15 3.43
C ASP A 97 11.62 2.84 3.26
N ILE A 98 10.90 2.48 2.20
CA ILE A 98 9.54 2.95 1.90
C ILE A 98 8.67 1.74 1.55
N LEU A 99 7.52 1.65 2.19
CA LEU A 99 6.39 0.84 1.80
C LEU A 99 5.24 1.77 1.42
N TYR A 100 4.66 1.57 0.25
CA TYR A 100 3.52 2.35 -0.22
C TYR A 100 2.36 1.46 -0.61
N SER A 101 1.14 1.87 -0.28
CA SER A 101 -0.06 1.23 -0.80
C SER A 101 -1.26 2.18 -0.84
N ASN A 102 -2.07 2.03 -1.89
CA ASN A 102 -3.40 2.59 -2.03
C ASN A 102 -4.49 1.49 -2.10
N ALA A 103 -4.15 0.28 -1.68
CA ALA A 103 -5.00 -0.91 -1.83
C ALA A 103 -5.22 -1.69 -0.51
N PHE A 104 -4.91 -1.08 0.64
CA PHE A 104 -5.09 -1.72 1.95
C PHE A 104 -6.55 -2.11 2.22
N ASP A 105 -7.49 -1.29 1.76
CA ASP A 105 -8.94 -1.51 1.86
C ASP A 105 -9.40 -2.82 1.19
N HIS A 106 -8.61 -3.33 0.25
CA HIS A 106 -8.86 -4.60 -0.42
C HIS A 106 -8.26 -5.82 0.29
N SER A 107 -7.61 -5.66 1.44
CA SER A 107 -7.01 -6.78 2.18
C SER A 107 -8.06 -7.78 2.66
N TYR A 108 -7.84 -9.08 2.42
CA TYR A 108 -8.70 -10.17 2.91
C TYR A 108 -8.64 -10.28 4.44
N ASP A 109 -7.44 -10.19 4.99
CA ASP A 109 -7.16 -10.18 6.42
C ASP A 109 -6.33 -8.94 6.76
N PRO A 110 -6.98 -7.85 7.20
CA PRO A 110 -6.29 -6.60 7.50
C PRO A 110 -5.27 -6.70 8.64
N ASP A 111 -5.54 -7.54 9.64
CA ASP A 111 -4.64 -7.72 10.78
C ASP A 111 -3.36 -8.43 10.34
N ALA A 112 -3.46 -9.54 9.61
CA ALA A 112 -2.31 -10.24 9.05
C ALA A 112 -1.55 -9.36 8.04
N CYS A 113 -2.27 -8.63 7.22
CA CYS A 113 -1.69 -7.72 6.23
C CYS A 113 -0.81 -6.65 6.87
N ILE A 114 -1.33 -5.95 7.87
CA ILE A 114 -0.61 -4.83 8.49
C ILE A 114 0.61 -5.33 9.29
N GLU A 115 0.55 -6.51 9.92
CA GLU A 115 1.70 -7.12 10.58
C GLU A 115 2.78 -7.52 9.56
N THR A 116 2.38 -8.10 8.42
CA THR A 116 3.29 -8.41 7.32
C THR A 116 4.00 -7.14 6.82
N TRP A 117 3.27 -6.07 6.59
CA TRP A 117 3.82 -4.80 6.12
C TRP A 117 4.75 -4.14 7.12
N LYS A 118 4.39 -4.21 8.42
CA LYS A 118 5.24 -3.73 9.51
C LYS A 118 6.58 -4.46 9.53
N ASN A 119 6.55 -5.78 9.35
CA ASN A 119 7.76 -6.60 9.33
C ASN A 119 8.67 -6.34 8.12
N GLN A 120 8.13 -5.83 7.01
CA GLN A 120 8.90 -5.49 5.82
C GLN A 120 9.72 -4.21 5.95
N LEU A 121 9.34 -3.30 6.86
CA LEU A 121 10.04 -2.03 7.04
C LEU A 121 11.44 -2.25 7.62
N ALA A 122 12.44 -1.68 6.97
CA ALA A 122 13.78 -1.54 7.49
C ALA A 122 13.79 -0.59 8.70
N TRP A 123 14.89 -0.59 9.43
CA TRP A 123 15.11 0.40 10.47
C TRP A 123 14.98 1.83 9.91
N GLY A 124 14.16 2.66 10.56
CA GLY A 124 13.88 4.01 10.08
C GLY A 124 13.06 4.08 8.79
N GLY A 125 12.54 2.94 8.33
CA GLY A 125 11.60 2.86 7.20
C GLY A 125 10.28 3.59 7.51
N ARG A 126 9.57 3.93 6.45
CA ARG A 126 8.26 4.60 6.53
C ARG A 126 7.24 3.87 5.67
N MET A 127 6.05 3.72 6.21
CA MET A 127 4.89 3.24 5.49
C MET A 127 4.04 4.44 5.07
N PHE A 128 3.65 4.48 3.82
CA PHE A 128 2.75 5.49 3.27
C PHE A 128 1.47 4.80 2.81
N LEU A 129 0.38 5.12 3.47
CA LEU A 129 -0.92 4.52 3.21
C LEU A 129 -1.84 5.59 2.60
N ASP A 130 -2.22 5.37 1.37
CA ASP A 130 -3.22 6.20 0.71
C ASP A 130 -4.61 5.70 1.11
N TRP A 131 -5.30 6.48 1.92
CA TRP A 131 -6.63 6.14 2.42
C TRP A 131 -7.71 6.82 1.58
N TYR A 132 -8.13 6.14 0.55
CA TYR A 132 -9.12 6.65 -0.39
C TYR A 132 -10.55 6.64 0.16
N GLY A 133 -10.87 5.73 1.06
CA GLY A 133 -12.19 5.55 1.65
C GLY A 133 -12.76 6.77 2.38
N LEU A 134 -11.90 7.76 2.64
CA LEU A 134 -12.29 8.98 3.34
C LEU A 134 -12.82 10.09 2.45
N ALA A 135 -12.34 10.17 1.23
CA ALA A 135 -12.87 11.11 0.26
C ALA A 135 -14.29 10.75 -0.15
N ASN A 136 -14.71 9.54 0.17
CA ASN A 136 -15.96 8.95 -0.25
C ASN A 136 -16.82 8.56 0.95
N LEU A 137 -17.18 9.54 1.75
CA LEU A 137 -18.25 9.41 2.74
C LEU A 137 -19.56 8.92 2.09
N ASP A 138 -19.67 8.95 0.78
CA ASP A 138 -20.85 8.59 -0.01
C ASP A 138 -20.72 7.24 -0.77
N GLY A 139 -19.88 6.31 -0.31
CA GLY A 139 -20.05 4.90 -0.73
C GLY A 139 -19.31 4.45 -1.98
N MET A 140 -18.09 4.93 -2.24
CA MET A 140 -17.20 4.27 -3.23
C MET A 140 -16.49 3.04 -2.68
N GLN A 141 -16.66 2.73 -1.40
CA GLN A 141 -16.32 1.41 -0.88
C GLN A 141 -17.37 0.43 -1.42
N GLY A 142 -16.88 -0.49 -2.22
CA GLY A 142 -17.73 -1.58 -2.69
C GLY A 142 -18.14 -2.47 -1.52
N PRO A 143 -19.29 -3.17 -1.61
CA PRO A 143 -19.71 -4.13 -0.58
C PRO A 143 -18.71 -5.28 -0.37
N ARG A 144 -17.62 -5.30 -1.13
CA ARG A 144 -16.57 -6.31 -1.12
C ARG A 144 -15.21 -5.78 -0.64
N ASP A 145 -15.15 -4.55 -0.14
CA ASP A 145 -13.93 -4.00 0.45
C ASP A 145 -13.96 -4.32 1.95
N PRO A 146 -13.12 -5.26 2.43
CA PRO A 146 -13.19 -5.76 3.81
C PRO A 146 -12.87 -4.67 4.84
N VAL A 147 -12.05 -3.70 4.47
CA VAL A 147 -11.66 -2.59 5.33
C VAL A 147 -12.43 -1.34 4.93
N SER A 148 -13.31 -0.91 5.80
CA SER A 148 -14.13 0.29 5.61
C SER A 148 -14.19 1.12 6.90
N GLY A 149 -14.56 2.39 6.80
CA GLY A 149 -14.79 3.23 7.96
C GLY A 149 -14.13 4.60 7.89
N SER A 150 -14.21 5.34 9.01
CA SER A 150 -13.63 6.67 9.12
C SER A 150 -12.11 6.64 9.25
N LEU A 151 -11.46 7.76 8.95
CA LEU A 151 -10.02 7.95 9.19
C LEU A 151 -9.66 7.69 10.66
N GLU A 152 -10.49 8.17 11.57
CA GLU A 152 -10.29 7.98 13.00
C GLU A 152 -10.23 6.48 13.36
N ASN A 153 -11.16 5.70 12.84
CA ASN A 153 -11.17 4.25 13.05
C ASN A 153 -9.94 3.58 12.43
N PHE A 154 -9.51 4.03 11.27
CA PHE A 154 -8.31 3.50 10.62
C PHE A 154 -7.03 3.85 11.41
N ILE A 155 -6.89 5.08 11.89
CA ILE A 155 -5.78 5.48 12.75
C ILE A 155 -5.79 4.67 14.06
N LYS A 156 -6.96 4.44 14.65
CA LYS A 156 -7.09 3.59 15.83
C LYS A 156 -6.67 2.15 15.55
N PHE A 157 -7.06 1.59 14.40
CA PHE A 157 -6.60 0.28 13.96
C PHE A 157 -5.07 0.22 13.85
N LEU A 158 -4.44 1.21 13.19
CA LEU A 158 -2.98 1.28 13.08
C LEU A 158 -2.30 1.35 14.45
N ASN A 159 -2.81 2.16 15.36
CA ASN A 159 -2.28 2.29 16.73
C ASN A 159 -2.40 0.98 17.52
N ASN A 160 -3.48 0.22 17.36
CA ASN A 160 -3.63 -1.10 17.99
C ASN A 160 -2.56 -2.09 17.51
N HIS A 161 -2.06 -1.92 16.29
CA HIS A 161 -0.94 -2.69 15.72
C HIS A 161 0.44 -2.05 16.00
N LYS A 162 0.52 -1.10 16.94
CA LYS A 162 1.75 -0.37 17.27
C LYS A 162 2.36 0.36 16.06
N ILE A 163 1.52 0.86 15.17
CA ILE A 163 1.93 1.72 14.06
C ILE A 163 1.53 3.15 14.40
N GLU A 164 2.51 4.02 14.48
CA GLU A 164 2.31 5.44 14.78
C GLU A 164 2.15 6.24 13.49
N VAL A 165 1.06 6.99 13.40
CA VAL A 165 0.86 7.97 12.32
C VAL A 165 1.62 9.24 12.65
N LEU A 166 2.66 9.55 11.89
CA LEU A 166 3.53 10.72 12.10
C LEU A 166 2.99 11.98 11.43
N GLN A 167 2.41 11.82 10.26
CA GLN A 167 1.93 12.93 9.44
C GLN A 167 0.82 12.45 8.53
N GLN A 168 -0.09 13.35 8.21
CA GLN A 168 -1.12 13.14 7.19
C GLN A 168 -1.11 14.30 6.20
N ASN A 169 -1.43 14.00 4.94
CA ASN A 169 -1.64 15.00 3.91
C ASN A 169 -3.00 14.76 3.26
N ASN A 170 -3.88 15.76 3.30
CA ASN A 170 -5.22 15.75 2.75
C ASN A 170 -5.40 16.71 1.57
N ASN A 171 -4.31 17.21 1.01
CA ASN A 171 -4.36 18.18 -0.09
C ASN A 171 -4.52 17.51 -1.47
N PHE A 172 -4.73 16.21 -1.51
CA PHE A 172 -4.94 15.48 -2.75
C PHE A 172 -6.42 15.45 -3.12
N LYS A 173 -6.69 15.43 -4.42
CA LYS A 173 -8.05 15.44 -4.97
C LYS A 173 -8.92 14.30 -4.45
N HIS A 174 -8.31 13.18 -4.09
CA HIS A 174 -9.00 11.92 -3.82
C HIS A 174 -8.42 11.18 -2.62
N GLY A 175 -8.37 11.76 -1.44
CA GLY A 175 -8.00 11.02 -0.25
C GLY A 175 -6.88 11.62 0.59
N TYR A 176 -6.35 10.79 1.47
CA TYR A 176 -5.31 11.16 2.43
C TYR A 176 -4.14 10.21 2.29
N ILE A 177 -2.92 10.74 2.42
CA ILE A 177 -1.76 9.89 2.63
C ILE A 177 -1.33 10.00 4.07
N LEU A 178 -1.20 8.86 4.73
CA LEU A 178 -0.66 8.74 6.07
C LEU A 178 0.79 8.31 5.98
N MET A 179 1.70 9.07 6.58
CA MET A 179 3.07 8.63 6.83
C MET A 179 3.12 7.98 8.20
N CYS A 180 3.51 6.72 8.22
CA CYS A 180 3.54 5.90 9.42
C CYS A 180 4.93 5.32 9.69
N LYS A 181 5.21 5.00 10.95
CA LYS A 181 6.38 4.22 11.35
C LYS A 181 5.95 3.05 12.25
N ASN A 182 6.81 2.04 12.35
CA ASN A 182 6.70 1.03 13.40
C ASN A 182 6.89 1.71 14.76
N GLY A 183 5.91 1.54 15.65
CA GLY A 183 5.94 2.11 17.01
C GLY A 183 6.74 1.27 18.01
N GLU A 184 7.30 0.13 17.59
CA GLU A 184 8.19 -0.63 18.46
C GLU A 184 9.49 0.16 18.66
N SER A 185 9.75 0.54 19.91
CA SER A 185 11.04 1.09 20.31
C SER A 185 12.11 0.00 20.14
N ASN A 186 13.21 0.39 19.52
CA ASN A 186 14.36 -0.47 19.51
C ASN A 186 14.93 -0.53 20.94
N GLU A 187 14.88 -1.68 21.53
CA GLU A 187 15.81 -2.05 22.58
C GLU A 187 17.11 -2.58 21.99
#